data_55f680d39ecf0c6180bc1b1f0fa2c9e6
#
_entry.id   55f680d39ecf0c6180bc1b1f0fa2c9e6
#
_cell.length_a   1.000
_cell.length_b   1.000
_cell.length_c   1.000
_cell.angle_alpha   90.00
_cell.angle_beta   90.00
_cell.angle_gamma   90.00
#
_symmetry.space_group_name_H-M   'P 1'
#
loop_
_entity.id
_entity.type
_entity.pdbx_description
1 polymer ?
#
loop_
_entity_poly.entity_id
_entity_poly.type
_entity_poly.pdbx_seq_one_letter_code
_entity_poly.pdbx_strand_id
1 'polypeptide(L)'
;MLDAFTPHLIAQGHGDFLTVTSGIAFMPFPLMATYGASKAAVHAYSESLRAHLAGTGVGVTELVPPAVATAGQERVNPNALPLDAFLDEVIGLLTRTPTPHEIVVERAQPLRWAERDGHYAELLEQRSQPLSTLPGR
;
A
#
# COMPACT_ATOMS: atom_id res chain seq x y z
N MET A 1 4.10 -8.91 -15.27
CA MET A 1 2.70 -8.58 -15.62
C MET A 1 2.60 -7.11 -16.07
N LEU A 2 2.93 -6.11 -15.26
CA LEU A 2 2.84 -4.69 -15.67
C LEU A 2 3.62 -4.41 -16.96
N ASP A 3 4.85 -4.91 -17.09
CA ASP A 3 5.68 -4.75 -18.29
C ASP A 3 5.01 -5.29 -19.57
N ALA A 4 4.17 -6.31 -19.46
CA ALA A 4 3.46 -6.89 -20.61
C ALA A 4 2.33 -5.98 -21.13
N PHE A 5 1.71 -5.18 -20.25
CA PHE A 5 0.65 -4.25 -20.65
C PHE A 5 1.17 -2.85 -20.99
N THR A 6 2.34 -2.48 -20.52
CA THR A 6 2.91 -1.16 -20.73
C THR A 6 2.98 -0.75 -22.21
N PRO A 7 3.51 -1.57 -23.14
CA PRO A 7 3.55 -1.20 -24.56
C PRO A 7 2.16 -0.99 -25.15
N HIS A 8 1.18 -1.79 -24.73
CA HIS A 8 -0.20 -1.66 -25.20
C HIS A 8 -0.83 -0.33 -24.78
N LEU A 9 -0.71 0.04 -23.49
CA LEU A 9 -1.28 1.30 -22.98
C LEU A 9 -0.57 2.51 -23.57
N ILE A 10 0.75 2.46 -23.76
CA ILE A 10 1.49 3.53 -24.44
C ILE A 10 1.00 3.71 -25.87
N ALA A 11 0.83 2.61 -26.62
CA ALA A 11 0.32 2.67 -28.00
C ALA A 11 -1.13 3.20 -28.07
N GLN A 12 -1.94 2.92 -27.05
CA GLN A 12 -3.29 3.44 -26.90
C GLN A 12 -3.31 4.95 -26.56
N GLY A 13 -2.24 5.46 -25.92
CA GLY A 13 -2.12 6.86 -25.50
C GLY A 13 -2.90 7.23 -24.24
N HIS A 14 -3.53 6.28 -23.60
CA HIS A 14 -4.26 6.45 -22.33
C HIS A 14 -4.40 5.13 -21.58
N GLY A 15 -4.58 5.21 -20.27
CA GLY A 15 -4.81 4.07 -19.39
C GLY A 15 -4.21 4.31 -18.02
N ASP A 16 -4.55 3.46 -17.06
CA ASP A 16 -4.06 3.57 -15.70
C ASP A 16 -3.66 2.20 -15.15
N PHE A 17 -2.54 2.19 -14.44
CA PHE A 17 -2.16 1.10 -13.55
C PHE A 17 -2.59 1.45 -12.12
N LEU A 18 -3.32 0.54 -11.47
CA LEU A 18 -3.55 0.58 -10.04
C LEU A 18 -2.69 -0.50 -9.38
N THR A 19 -1.65 -0.10 -8.68
CA THR A 19 -0.82 -1.01 -7.87
C THR A 19 -1.31 -1.04 -6.44
N VAL A 20 -1.25 -2.20 -5.79
CA VAL A 20 -1.72 -2.35 -4.40
C VAL A 20 -0.56 -2.74 -3.51
N THR A 21 -0.14 -1.79 -2.66
CA THR A 21 0.89 -1.98 -1.64
C THR A 21 0.28 -2.30 -0.27
N SER A 22 0.72 -1.69 0.78
CA SER A 22 0.22 -1.79 2.15
C SER A 22 0.91 -0.76 3.02
N GLY A 23 0.30 -0.36 4.13
CA GLY A 23 0.99 0.41 5.16
C GLY A 23 2.29 -0.26 5.67
N ILE A 24 2.37 -1.59 5.62
CA ILE A 24 3.59 -2.37 5.95
C ILE A 24 4.76 -2.11 4.98
N ALA A 25 4.51 -1.61 3.78
CA ALA A 25 5.59 -1.22 2.86
C ALA A 25 6.46 -0.09 3.42
N PHE A 26 5.89 0.75 4.27
CA PHE A 26 6.51 1.96 4.82
C PHE A 26 6.91 1.81 6.30
N MET A 27 6.18 0.96 7.02
CA MET A 27 6.44 0.66 8.43
C MET A 27 6.55 -0.86 8.61
N PRO A 28 7.76 -1.40 8.78
CA PRO A 28 7.97 -2.84 8.92
C PRO A 28 7.14 -3.45 10.06
N PHE A 29 6.68 -4.67 9.82
CA PHE A 29 6.11 -5.52 10.86
C PHE A 29 6.97 -6.78 10.95
N PRO A 30 7.75 -6.94 12.03
CA PRO A 30 8.76 -8.00 12.12
C PRO A 30 8.22 -9.41 11.90
N LEU A 31 6.97 -9.69 12.30
CA LEU A 31 6.32 -10.98 12.08
C LEU A 31 5.97 -11.25 10.60
N MET A 32 6.02 -10.23 9.75
CA MET A 32 5.65 -10.31 8.33
C MET A 32 6.74 -9.69 7.44
N ALA A 33 8.02 -9.91 7.79
CA ALA A 33 9.15 -9.26 7.13
C ALA A 33 9.19 -9.47 5.61
N THR A 34 8.99 -10.71 5.15
CA THR A 34 8.97 -11.03 3.71
C THR A 34 7.82 -10.36 2.98
N TYR A 35 6.64 -10.33 3.60
CA TYR A 35 5.48 -9.63 3.03
C TYR A 35 5.75 -8.12 2.96
N GLY A 36 6.26 -7.51 4.03
CA GLY A 36 6.63 -6.10 4.06
C GLY A 36 7.62 -5.74 2.96
N ALA A 37 8.70 -6.53 2.82
CA ALA A 37 9.69 -6.36 1.78
C ALA A 37 9.08 -6.45 0.37
N SER A 38 8.18 -7.40 0.13
CA SER A 38 7.48 -7.52 -1.16
C SER A 38 6.64 -6.29 -1.48
N LYS A 39 5.96 -5.72 -0.49
CA LYS A 39 5.12 -4.52 -0.65
C LYS A 39 5.96 -3.24 -0.82
N ALA A 40 7.10 -3.13 -0.15
CA ALA A 40 8.08 -2.06 -0.37
C ALA A 40 8.66 -2.11 -1.79
N ALA A 41 8.94 -3.30 -2.31
CA ALA A 41 9.37 -3.47 -3.69
C ALA A 41 8.30 -3.01 -4.70
N VAL A 42 7.01 -3.28 -4.45
CA VAL A 42 5.91 -2.79 -5.31
C VAL A 42 5.81 -1.27 -5.24
N HIS A 43 6.00 -0.63 -4.07
CA HIS A 43 6.05 0.82 -3.93
C HIS A 43 7.16 1.43 -4.81
N ALA A 44 8.40 0.99 -4.63
CA ALA A 44 9.55 1.49 -5.41
C ALA A 44 9.36 1.27 -6.92
N TYR A 45 8.77 0.14 -7.31
CA TYR A 45 8.43 -0.14 -8.70
C TYR A 45 7.37 0.82 -9.23
N SER A 46 6.33 1.13 -8.46
CA SER A 46 5.25 2.04 -8.84
C SER A 46 5.76 3.47 -9.09
N GLU A 47 6.65 3.95 -8.23
CA GLU A 47 7.30 5.26 -8.42
C GLU A 47 8.17 5.28 -9.69
N SER A 48 8.97 4.24 -9.90
CA SER A 48 9.84 4.11 -11.08
C SER A 48 9.01 4.02 -12.37
N LEU A 49 7.93 3.24 -12.35
CA LEU A 49 7.03 3.08 -13.49
C LEU A 49 6.33 4.42 -13.83
N ARG A 50 5.89 5.15 -12.81
CA ARG A 50 5.28 6.48 -13.00
C ARG A 50 6.23 7.44 -13.68
N ALA A 51 7.49 7.47 -13.25
CA ALA A 51 8.52 8.29 -13.87
C ALA A 51 8.79 7.86 -15.33
N HIS A 52 8.83 6.55 -15.59
CA HIS A 52 9.03 6.00 -16.93
C HIS A 52 7.89 6.35 -17.89
N LEU A 53 6.66 6.39 -17.42
CA LEU A 53 5.46 6.64 -18.21
C LEU A 53 5.10 8.13 -18.33
N ALA A 54 5.89 9.03 -17.75
CA ALA A 54 5.63 10.46 -17.83
C ALA A 54 5.51 10.93 -19.30
N GLY A 55 4.44 11.66 -19.60
CA GLY A 55 4.17 12.17 -20.95
C GLY A 55 3.57 11.17 -21.95
N THR A 56 3.32 9.92 -21.56
CA THR A 56 2.74 8.89 -22.46
C THR A 56 1.20 8.86 -22.44
N GLY A 57 0.57 9.58 -21.52
CA GLY A 57 -0.88 9.50 -21.27
C GLY A 57 -1.29 8.31 -20.38
N VAL A 58 -0.34 7.53 -19.89
CA VAL A 58 -0.60 6.40 -18.99
C VAL A 58 -0.30 6.79 -17.55
N GLY A 59 -1.30 6.63 -16.67
CA GLY A 59 -1.21 6.91 -15.24
C GLY A 59 -0.72 5.70 -14.42
N VAL A 60 -0.18 5.99 -13.24
CA VAL A 60 0.13 4.97 -12.22
C VAL A 60 -0.32 5.50 -10.87
N THR A 61 -1.35 4.86 -10.31
CA THR A 61 -1.86 5.14 -8.97
C THR A 61 -1.51 3.99 -8.05
N GLU A 62 -1.01 4.31 -6.87
CA GLU A 62 -0.71 3.34 -5.83
C GLU A 62 -1.80 3.39 -4.75
N LEU A 63 -2.40 2.24 -4.43
CA LEU A 63 -3.31 2.08 -3.31
C LEU A 63 -2.55 1.51 -2.12
N VAL A 64 -2.62 2.21 -0.98
CA VAL A 64 -1.98 1.84 0.29
C VAL A 64 -3.07 1.46 1.30
N PRO A 65 -3.49 0.19 1.37
CA PRO A 65 -4.49 -0.26 2.32
C PRO A 65 -3.90 -0.52 3.72
N PRO A 66 -4.74 -0.42 4.77
CA PRO A 66 -4.48 -1.04 6.08
C PRO A 66 -4.77 -2.54 6.02
N ALA A 67 -4.82 -3.21 7.20
CA ALA A 67 -5.45 -4.52 7.31
C ALA A 67 -6.96 -4.39 7.06
N VAL A 68 -7.48 -5.16 6.11
CA VAL A 68 -8.90 -5.17 5.72
C VAL A 68 -9.53 -6.51 6.08
N ALA A 69 -10.73 -6.49 6.64
CA ALA A 69 -11.51 -7.66 7.03
C ALA A 69 -12.06 -8.39 5.80
N THR A 70 -11.17 -9.12 5.12
CA THR A 70 -11.52 -10.05 4.05
C THR A 70 -11.71 -11.47 4.61
N ALA A 71 -12.23 -12.40 3.81
CA ALA A 71 -12.49 -13.78 4.23
C ALA A 71 -11.24 -14.41 4.89
N GLY A 72 -11.34 -14.74 6.17
CA GLY A 72 -10.27 -15.32 6.99
C GLY A 72 -9.43 -14.29 7.77
N GLN A 73 -9.33 -13.03 7.37
CA GLN A 73 -8.60 -11.99 8.10
C GLN A 73 -9.33 -11.55 9.38
N GLU A 74 -10.64 -11.60 9.42
CA GLU A 74 -11.44 -11.26 10.60
C GLU A 74 -11.07 -12.10 11.84
N ARG A 75 -10.66 -13.35 11.62
CA ARG A 75 -10.23 -14.27 12.69
C ARG A 75 -8.84 -13.97 13.22
N VAL A 76 -7.99 -13.35 12.39
CA VAL A 76 -6.58 -13.08 12.71
C VAL A 76 -6.39 -11.67 13.25
N ASN A 77 -7.18 -10.72 12.76
CA ASN A 77 -7.12 -9.32 13.19
C ASN A 77 -8.54 -8.75 13.41
N PRO A 78 -9.05 -8.79 14.63
CA PRO A 78 -10.38 -8.26 14.95
C PRO A 78 -10.48 -6.73 14.74
N ASN A 79 -9.34 -6.03 14.63
CA ASN A 79 -9.28 -4.59 14.38
C ASN A 79 -9.13 -4.24 12.90
N ALA A 80 -9.22 -5.22 11.99
CA ALA A 80 -9.18 -4.95 10.56
C ALA A 80 -10.33 -4.02 10.13
N LEU A 81 -10.07 -3.17 9.14
CA LEU A 81 -11.09 -2.28 8.58
C LEU A 81 -12.17 -3.12 7.88
N PRO A 82 -13.47 -2.94 8.20
CA PRO A 82 -14.54 -3.62 7.47
C PRO A 82 -14.44 -3.42 5.97
N LEU A 83 -14.71 -4.48 5.20
CA LEU A 83 -14.53 -4.46 3.74
C LEU A 83 -15.36 -3.36 3.06
N ASP A 84 -16.63 -3.21 3.44
CA ASP A 84 -17.52 -2.20 2.86
C ASP A 84 -17.01 -0.78 3.12
N ALA A 85 -16.57 -0.48 4.36
CA ALA A 85 -15.99 0.81 4.70
C ALA A 85 -14.69 1.08 3.92
N PHE A 86 -13.86 0.06 3.71
CA PHE A 86 -12.67 0.15 2.87
C PHE A 86 -13.03 0.47 1.42
N LEU A 87 -14.00 -0.22 0.85
CA LEU A 87 -14.41 -0.02 -0.55
C LEU A 87 -15.01 1.38 -0.76
N ASP A 88 -15.87 1.83 0.15
CA ASP A 88 -16.48 3.17 0.08
C ASP A 88 -15.39 4.26 0.10
N GLU A 89 -14.42 4.16 1.00
CA GLU A 89 -13.32 5.12 1.09
C GLU A 89 -12.46 5.11 -0.19
N VAL A 90 -12.06 3.93 -0.67
CA VAL A 90 -11.21 3.79 -1.85
C VAL A 90 -11.91 4.33 -3.09
N ILE A 91 -13.20 4.02 -3.30
CA ILE A 91 -13.97 4.55 -4.44
C ILE A 91 -14.04 6.07 -4.36
N GLY A 92 -14.33 6.63 -3.17
CA GLY A 92 -14.36 8.06 -2.97
C GLY A 92 -13.02 8.75 -3.27
N LEU A 93 -11.90 8.09 -2.97
CA LEU A 93 -10.56 8.62 -3.26
C LEU A 93 -10.19 8.49 -4.74
N LEU A 94 -10.54 7.38 -5.40
CA LEU A 94 -10.30 7.14 -6.82
C LEU A 94 -11.07 8.09 -7.74
N THR A 95 -12.24 8.56 -7.29
CA THR A 95 -13.08 9.47 -8.08
C THR A 95 -12.66 10.93 -8.00
N ARG A 96 -11.63 11.26 -7.23
CA ARG A 96 -11.08 12.62 -7.17
C ARG A 96 -10.44 13.02 -8.49
N THR A 97 -10.56 14.29 -8.85
CA THR A 97 -9.97 14.84 -10.08
C THR A 97 -9.03 15.99 -9.72
N PRO A 98 -7.75 15.92 -10.11
CA PRO A 98 -7.07 14.75 -10.70
C PRO A 98 -6.95 13.58 -9.74
N THR A 99 -6.90 12.35 -10.27
CA THR A 99 -6.64 11.15 -9.45
C THR A 99 -5.27 11.28 -8.78
N PRO A 100 -5.17 11.09 -7.46
CA PRO A 100 -3.89 11.21 -6.77
C PRO A 100 -2.94 10.08 -7.16
N HIS A 101 -1.64 10.35 -7.16
CA HIS A 101 -0.63 9.32 -7.42
C HIS A 101 -0.59 8.22 -6.37
N GLU A 102 -0.99 8.56 -5.16
CA GLU A 102 -1.02 7.65 -4.02
C GLU A 102 -2.35 7.82 -3.27
N ILE A 103 -3.06 6.71 -3.11
CA ILE A 103 -4.31 6.64 -2.35
C ILE A 103 -3.98 5.94 -1.03
N VAL A 104 -3.81 6.72 0.02
CA VAL A 104 -3.56 6.22 1.36
C VAL A 104 -4.87 6.19 2.14
N VAL A 105 -5.38 4.98 2.40
CA VAL A 105 -6.57 4.79 3.22
C VAL A 105 -6.31 5.32 4.64
N GLU A 106 -7.26 5.98 5.26
CA GLU A 106 -7.08 6.73 6.51
C GLU A 106 -6.35 5.91 7.59
N ARG A 107 -6.76 4.67 7.80
CA ARG A 107 -6.10 3.78 8.77
C ARG A 107 -4.66 3.38 8.42
N ALA A 108 -4.22 3.56 7.19
CA ALA A 108 -2.83 3.33 6.78
C ALA A 108 -1.94 4.57 6.93
N GLN A 109 -2.52 5.76 7.07
CA GLN A 109 -1.78 7.03 7.14
C GLN A 109 -0.72 7.05 8.25
N PRO A 110 -0.98 6.59 9.48
CA PRO A 110 0.04 6.59 10.53
C PRO A 110 1.27 5.75 10.16
N LEU A 111 1.11 4.67 9.40
CA LEU A 111 2.22 3.84 8.93
C LEU A 111 2.94 4.47 7.75
N ARG A 112 2.18 5.04 6.80
CA ARG A 112 2.73 5.67 5.61
C ARG A 112 3.58 6.91 5.95
N TRP A 113 3.16 7.67 6.94
CA TRP A 113 3.79 8.94 7.28
C TRP A 113 4.67 8.90 8.53
N ALA A 114 4.90 7.72 9.12
CA ALA A 114 5.63 7.53 10.37
C ALA A 114 7.03 8.17 10.36
N GLU A 115 7.78 8.04 9.28
CA GLU A 115 9.10 8.64 9.14
C GLU A 115 9.02 10.16 9.03
N ARG A 116 8.14 10.66 8.16
CA ARG A 116 7.90 12.11 8.00
C ARG A 116 7.49 12.78 9.31
N ASP A 117 6.64 12.12 10.07
CA ASP A 117 6.04 12.66 11.29
C ASP A 117 6.90 12.40 12.55
N GLY A 118 8.05 11.74 12.40
CA GLY A 118 9.02 11.50 13.48
C GLY A 118 8.65 10.36 14.44
N HIS A 119 7.64 9.53 14.09
CA HIS A 119 7.14 8.44 14.94
C HIS A 119 7.67 7.04 14.54
N TYR A 120 8.56 6.97 13.56
CA TYR A 120 9.02 5.70 13.00
C TYR A 120 9.62 4.76 14.05
N ALA A 121 10.56 5.26 14.86
CA ALA A 121 11.25 4.44 15.86
C ALA A 121 10.30 3.92 16.94
N GLU A 122 9.40 4.75 17.44
CA GLU A 122 8.39 4.38 18.43
C GLU A 122 7.44 3.31 17.89
N LEU A 123 6.91 3.50 16.69
CA LEU A 123 6.01 2.55 16.05
C LEU A 123 6.71 1.22 15.75
N LEU A 124 7.98 1.25 15.32
CA LEU A 124 8.75 0.02 15.09
C LEU A 124 8.96 -0.75 16.39
N GLU A 125 9.26 -0.07 17.50
CA GLU A 125 9.38 -0.69 18.81
C GLU A 125 8.06 -1.35 19.24
N GLN A 126 6.95 -0.62 19.18
CA GLN A 126 5.61 -1.15 19.50
C GLN A 126 5.27 -2.40 18.66
N ARG A 127 5.54 -2.35 17.36
CA ARG A 127 5.26 -3.46 16.44
C ARG A 127 6.19 -4.66 16.63
N SER A 128 7.31 -4.46 17.32
CA SER A 128 8.26 -5.52 17.66
C SER A 128 7.94 -6.24 18.98
N GLN A 129 7.10 -5.68 19.83
CA GLN A 129 6.72 -6.28 21.12
C GLN A 129 6.21 -7.74 21.01
N PRO A 130 5.38 -8.12 20.03
CA PRO A 130 4.93 -9.50 19.90
C PRO A 130 6.05 -10.51 19.68
N LEU A 131 7.24 -10.08 19.26
CA LEU A 131 8.39 -10.97 19.12
C LEU A 131 8.87 -11.51 20.46
N SER A 132 8.70 -10.79 21.57
CA SER A 132 9.11 -11.23 22.91
C SER A 132 8.33 -12.44 23.40
N THR A 133 7.18 -12.74 22.83
CA THR A 133 6.30 -13.86 23.18
C THR A 133 6.54 -15.10 22.33
N LEU A 134 7.44 -15.05 21.35
CA LEU A 134 7.73 -16.16 20.47
C LEU A 134 8.58 -17.23 21.21
N PRO A 135 8.27 -18.53 21.02
CA PRO A 135 9.09 -19.60 21.55
C PRO A 135 10.54 -19.53 21.02
N GLY A 136 11.52 -19.63 21.92
CA GLY A 136 12.94 -19.64 21.55
C GLY A 136 13.62 -18.26 21.45
N ARG A 137 12.96 -17.23 21.94
CA ARG A 137 13.55 -15.88 22.12
C ARG A 137 13.73 -15.54 23.58
#